data_cf9b656b27a862e120a692de26e6a2b0
#
_entry.id   cf9b656b27a862e120a692de26e6a2b0
#
_cell.length_a   1.000
_cell.length_b   1.000
_cell.length_c   1.000
_cell.angle_alpha   90.00
_cell.angle_beta   90.00
_cell.angle_gamma   90.00
#
_symmetry.space_group_name_H-M   'P 1'
#
loop_
_entity.id
_entity.type
_entity.pdbx_description
1 polymer ?
#
loop_
_entity_poly.entity_id
_entity_poly.type
_entity_poly.pdbx_seq_one_letter_code
_entity_poly.pdbx_strand_id
1 'polypeptide(L)'
;MTHGTQRALVLHGPMDARIEEVDIPKPPEGWVLVKTLAVGICGTDKAFYRGTYPLFKRPLIPGHEVSGVVISGDLDGRFVVSEINFPCGKCHFCRQGLYTHCPYRKTLGIDFDGGFAEYFIAPITALHTIDGIDPVVATQVEPLAAVLNDLEQYPITPSMNVAIIGTGNLAYLTAQVLRAMGVNYVVIARRGSAKARYFRAIGAEILFEDEVNDYIARNTPEGQGFDATFEVSGNAEVINTAINITRPRGFIHLKSTPGSQFKADLTKAVVKELRIVGSRCGTFREFKRAIELIRNGTVKPLITSVVNGIDNGLQALERSLKGDEMKVVV
;
A
#
# COMPACT_ATOMS: atom_id res chain seq x y z
N MET A 1 -24.70 -11.38 19.97
CA MET A 1 -24.37 -11.77 18.59
C MET A 1 -25.28 -10.97 17.68
N THR A 2 -24.74 -10.07 16.89
CA THR A 2 -25.51 -9.29 15.89
C THR A 2 -25.95 -10.25 14.79
N HIS A 3 -27.21 -10.63 14.81
CA HIS A 3 -27.88 -11.29 13.69
C HIS A 3 -28.51 -10.18 12.85
N GLY A 4 -28.20 -10.12 11.56
CA GLY A 4 -28.78 -9.12 10.69
C GLY A 4 -27.97 -8.94 9.40
N THR A 5 -28.38 -7.97 8.63
CA THR A 5 -27.72 -7.54 7.40
C THR A 5 -26.94 -6.26 7.63
N GLN A 6 -26.04 -5.97 6.69
CA GLN A 6 -25.20 -4.78 6.65
C GLN A 6 -25.09 -4.25 5.23
N ARG A 7 -24.75 -2.97 5.09
CA ARG A 7 -24.42 -2.37 3.81
C ARG A 7 -22.97 -2.63 3.46
N ALA A 8 -22.68 -2.97 2.20
CA ALA A 8 -21.35 -3.20 1.69
C ALA A 8 -21.19 -2.74 0.24
N LEU A 9 -19.99 -2.32 -0.14
CA LEU A 9 -19.59 -2.16 -1.54
C LEU A 9 -19.12 -3.51 -2.06
N VAL A 10 -19.83 -4.06 -3.04
CA VAL A 10 -19.60 -5.40 -3.60
C VAL A 10 -19.12 -5.28 -5.04
N LEU A 11 -18.00 -5.92 -5.36
CA LEU A 11 -17.46 -6.03 -6.73
C LEU A 11 -17.93 -7.35 -7.36
N HIS A 12 -18.66 -7.25 -8.46
CA HIS A 12 -19.10 -8.41 -9.26
C HIS A 12 -18.16 -8.66 -10.46
N GLY A 13 -17.47 -7.63 -10.91
CA GLY A 13 -16.56 -7.69 -12.05
C GLY A 13 -16.01 -6.32 -12.43
N PRO A 14 -15.33 -6.22 -13.57
CA PRO A 14 -14.85 -4.94 -14.08
C PRO A 14 -16.00 -3.94 -14.30
N MET A 15 -15.87 -2.74 -13.75
CA MET A 15 -16.86 -1.66 -13.80
C MET A 15 -18.22 -2.03 -13.21
N ASP A 16 -18.30 -3.13 -12.43
CA ASP A 16 -19.52 -3.58 -11.77
C ASP A 16 -19.28 -3.64 -10.25
N ALA A 17 -19.50 -2.51 -9.61
CA ALA A 17 -19.47 -2.31 -8.17
C ALA A 17 -20.83 -1.79 -7.71
N ARG A 18 -21.38 -2.37 -6.64
CA ARG A 18 -22.73 -2.05 -6.14
C ARG A 18 -22.72 -1.93 -4.63
N ILE A 19 -23.59 -1.04 -4.11
CA ILE A 19 -23.91 -1.04 -2.68
C ILE A 19 -25.04 -2.03 -2.46
N GLU A 20 -24.76 -3.05 -1.67
CA GLU A 20 -25.69 -4.15 -1.42
C GLU A 20 -25.90 -4.35 0.08
N GLU A 21 -27.03 -4.96 0.40
CA GLU A 21 -27.31 -5.49 1.73
C GLU A 21 -26.86 -6.96 1.77
N VAL A 22 -25.92 -7.27 2.68
CA VAL A 22 -25.33 -8.60 2.85
C VAL A 22 -25.39 -9.02 4.30
N ASP A 23 -25.26 -10.31 4.57
CA ASP A 23 -25.22 -10.82 5.95
C ASP A 23 -24.02 -10.26 6.73
N ILE A 24 -24.23 -9.92 8.00
CA ILE A 24 -23.13 -9.62 8.93
C ILE A 24 -22.33 -10.91 9.14
N PRO A 25 -20.99 -10.90 8.88
CA PRO A 25 -20.21 -12.12 8.98
C PRO A 25 -20.06 -12.58 10.44
N LYS A 26 -20.14 -13.89 10.66
CA LYS A 26 -19.93 -14.49 11.99
C LYS A 26 -18.46 -14.84 12.16
N PRO A 27 -17.78 -14.30 13.20
CA PRO A 27 -16.40 -14.62 13.46
C PRO A 27 -16.28 -16.08 13.93
N PRO A 28 -15.38 -16.89 13.33
CA PRO A 28 -15.04 -18.21 13.87
C PRO A 28 -14.20 -18.07 15.16
N GLU A 29 -13.90 -19.19 15.81
CA GLU A 29 -13.05 -19.22 16.99
C GLU A 29 -11.68 -18.52 16.72
N GLY A 30 -11.23 -17.68 17.66
CA GLY A 30 -10.01 -16.90 17.54
C GLY A 30 -10.12 -15.65 16.64
N TRP A 31 -11.33 -15.37 16.12
CA TRP A 31 -11.64 -14.19 15.31
C TRP A 31 -12.61 -13.28 16.05
N VAL A 32 -12.63 -12.04 15.66
CA VAL A 32 -13.56 -11.04 16.23
C VAL A 32 -14.30 -10.33 15.10
N LEU A 33 -15.46 -9.78 15.45
CA LEU A 33 -16.20 -8.86 14.61
C LEU A 33 -15.73 -7.44 14.88
N VAL A 34 -15.42 -6.72 13.81
CA VAL A 34 -14.93 -5.34 13.85
C VAL A 34 -15.94 -4.47 13.11
N LYS A 35 -16.41 -3.41 13.78
CA LYS A 35 -17.19 -2.36 13.12
C LYS A 35 -16.22 -1.45 12.39
N THR A 36 -16.37 -1.31 11.08
CA THR A 36 -15.56 -0.43 10.24
C THR A 36 -15.80 1.03 10.64
N LEU A 37 -14.73 1.78 10.83
CA LEU A 37 -14.77 3.22 11.07
C LEU A 37 -14.25 3.99 9.87
N ALA A 38 -13.23 3.44 9.18
CA ALA A 38 -12.72 4.01 7.95
C ALA A 38 -12.03 2.93 7.10
N VAL A 39 -12.07 3.09 5.79
CA VAL A 39 -11.39 2.21 4.83
C VAL A 39 -10.77 3.03 3.70
N GLY A 40 -9.47 2.87 3.48
CA GLY A 40 -8.73 3.54 2.42
C GLY A 40 -8.86 2.80 1.10
N ILE A 41 -8.95 3.54 0.00
CA ILE A 41 -8.97 2.96 -1.35
C ILE A 41 -7.53 2.76 -1.83
N CYS A 42 -7.14 1.50 -2.03
CA CYS A 42 -5.86 1.09 -2.56
C CYS A 42 -5.81 1.11 -4.09
N GLY A 43 -4.60 1.11 -4.65
CA GLY A 43 -4.38 0.88 -6.08
C GLY A 43 -4.94 -0.47 -6.57
N THR A 44 -4.92 -1.48 -5.71
CA THR A 44 -5.47 -2.82 -6.00
C THR A 44 -6.99 -2.79 -6.17
N ASP A 45 -7.71 -2.05 -5.30
CA ASP A 45 -9.18 -1.92 -5.43
C ASP A 45 -9.56 -1.25 -6.76
N LYS A 46 -8.78 -0.24 -7.16
CA LYS A 46 -8.92 0.43 -8.47
C LYS A 46 -8.64 -0.50 -9.64
N ALA A 47 -7.62 -1.36 -9.51
CA ALA A 47 -7.26 -2.34 -10.52
C ALA A 47 -8.33 -3.43 -10.67
N PHE A 48 -8.92 -3.89 -9.58
CA PHE A 48 -10.08 -4.79 -9.59
C PHE A 48 -11.27 -4.16 -10.29
N TYR A 49 -11.63 -2.94 -9.91
CA TYR A 49 -12.75 -2.22 -10.51
C TYR A 49 -12.55 -1.96 -12.00
N ARG A 50 -11.33 -1.61 -12.43
CA ARG A 50 -11.00 -1.42 -13.86
C ARG A 50 -10.84 -2.72 -14.64
N GLY A 51 -10.74 -3.87 -13.97
CA GLY A 51 -10.47 -5.16 -14.59
C GLY A 51 -9.03 -5.34 -15.08
N THR A 52 -8.09 -4.48 -14.68
CA THR A 52 -6.67 -4.62 -14.99
C THR A 52 -5.96 -5.63 -14.11
N TYR A 53 -6.59 -6.01 -12.99
CA TYR A 53 -6.15 -7.10 -12.12
C TYR A 53 -7.34 -8.04 -11.85
N PRO A 54 -7.18 -9.36 -11.95
CA PRO A 54 -8.30 -10.29 -11.83
C PRO A 54 -8.82 -10.36 -10.39
N LEU A 55 -10.14 -10.46 -10.23
CA LEU A 55 -10.77 -10.79 -8.95
C LEU A 55 -10.50 -12.25 -8.59
N PHE A 56 -9.97 -12.51 -7.40
CA PHE A 56 -9.70 -13.86 -6.88
C PHE A 56 -10.94 -14.50 -6.23
N LYS A 57 -11.93 -13.70 -5.88
CA LYS A 57 -13.24 -14.11 -5.37
C LYS A 57 -14.32 -13.30 -6.09
N ARG A 58 -15.47 -13.91 -6.40
CA ARG A 58 -16.63 -13.22 -7.00
C ARG A 58 -17.93 -13.74 -6.36
N PRO A 59 -18.79 -12.87 -5.83
CA PRO A 59 -18.57 -11.45 -5.58
C PRO A 59 -17.52 -11.24 -4.48
N LEU A 60 -16.94 -10.02 -4.39
CA LEU A 60 -15.93 -9.65 -3.40
C LEU A 60 -16.33 -8.31 -2.75
N ILE A 61 -16.26 -8.24 -1.43
CA ILE A 61 -16.20 -6.97 -0.70
C ILE A 61 -14.71 -6.59 -0.60
N PRO A 62 -14.23 -5.53 -1.28
CA PRO A 62 -12.83 -5.12 -1.22
C PRO A 62 -12.49 -4.35 0.07
N GLY A 63 -11.30 -3.74 0.13
CA GLY A 63 -10.86 -2.90 1.25
C GLY A 63 -10.01 -3.66 2.28
N HIS A 64 -8.73 -3.35 2.27
CA HIS A 64 -7.72 -3.93 3.17
C HIS A 64 -6.94 -2.88 3.95
N GLU A 65 -7.08 -1.60 3.61
CA GLU A 65 -6.55 -0.48 4.36
C GLU A 65 -7.63 -0.01 5.36
N VAL A 66 -7.91 -0.79 6.40
CA VAL A 66 -9.10 -0.63 7.23
C VAL A 66 -8.75 -0.35 8.69
N SER A 67 -9.52 0.55 9.30
CA SER A 67 -9.58 0.77 10.74
C SER A 67 -11.00 0.54 11.27
N GLY A 68 -11.11 0.14 12.51
CA GLY A 68 -12.41 -0.13 13.10
C GLY A 68 -12.38 -0.22 14.62
N VAL A 69 -13.51 -0.53 15.21
CA VAL A 69 -13.64 -0.84 16.63
C VAL A 69 -14.11 -2.29 16.79
N VAL A 70 -13.41 -3.06 17.63
CA VAL A 70 -13.82 -4.41 17.95
C VAL A 70 -15.10 -4.36 18.78
N ILE A 71 -16.10 -5.18 18.44
CA ILE A 71 -17.42 -5.16 19.08
C ILE A 71 -17.72 -6.43 19.90
N SER A 72 -16.75 -7.32 20.06
CA SER A 72 -16.87 -8.53 20.89
C SER A 72 -15.52 -9.19 21.11
N GLY A 73 -15.37 -9.87 22.25
CA GLY A 73 -14.18 -10.67 22.59
C GLY A 73 -13.11 -9.88 23.34
N ASP A 74 -11.87 -10.40 23.38
CA ASP A 74 -10.78 -9.90 24.22
C ASP A 74 -10.35 -8.45 23.93
N LEU A 75 -10.63 -7.94 22.72
CA LEU A 75 -10.33 -6.56 22.32
C LEU A 75 -11.57 -5.68 22.26
N ASP A 76 -12.68 -6.07 22.89
CA ASP A 76 -13.93 -5.30 22.82
C ASP A 76 -13.73 -3.83 23.17
N GLY A 77 -14.32 -2.95 22.35
CA GLY A 77 -14.19 -1.49 22.49
C GLY A 77 -12.84 -0.90 22.05
N ARG A 78 -11.84 -1.70 21.65
CA ARG A 78 -10.55 -1.20 21.19
C ARG A 78 -10.62 -0.76 19.73
N PHE A 79 -10.00 0.39 19.46
CA PHE A 79 -9.77 0.87 18.10
C PHE A 79 -8.58 0.13 17.50
N VAL A 80 -8.75 -0.42 16.29
CA VAL A 80 -7.77 -1.31 15.66
C VAL A 80 -7.60 -1.03 14.18
N VAL A 81 -6.46 -1.46 13.64
CA VAL A 81 -6.23 -1.72 12.21
C VAL A 81 -5.94 -3.19 12.02
N SER A 82 -6.21 -3.70 10.83
CA SER A 82 -5.98 -5.11 10.49
C SER A 82 -4.81 -5.28 9.55
N GLU A 83 -4.00 -6.32 9.78
CA GLU A 83 -3.11 -6.84 8.75
C GLU A 83 -3.95 -7.35 7.56
N ILE A 84 -3.38 -7.28 6.37
CA ILE A 84 -4.07 -7.77 5.15
C ILE A 84 -4.03 -9.30 5.04
N ASN A 85 -2.98 -9.96 5.54
CA ASN A 85 -2.80 -11.40 5.41
C ASN A 85 -3.12 -12.12 6.72
N PHE A 86 -3.99 -13.11 6.65
CA PHE A 86 -4.37 -13.98 7.77
C PHE A 86 -3.73 -15.38 7.57
N PRO A 87 -2.49 -15.57 8.05
CA PRO A 87 -1.76 -16.82 7.84
C PRO A 87 -2.32 -17.96 8.68
N CYS A 88 -2.07 -19.21 8.28
CA CYS A 88 -2.52 -20.37 9.05
C CYS A 88 -1.71 -20.62 10.34
N GLY A 89 -0.58 -19.96 10.54
CA GLY A 89 0.30 -20.05 11.72
C GLY A 89 1.13 -21.34 11.82
N LYS A 90 0.84 -22.41 11.06
CA LYS A 90 1.41 -23.75 11.27
C LYS A 90 2.14 -24.37 10.09
N CYS A 91 2.05 -23.81 8.88
CA CYS A 91 2.73 -24.36 7.70
C CYS A 91 4.24 -24.07 7.72
N HIS A 92 4.97 -24.67 6.79
CA HIS A 92 6.42 -24.49 6.66
C HIS A 92 6.82 -23.00 6.58
N PHE A 93 6.12 -22.20 5.76
CA PHE A 93 6.40 -20.77 5.60
C PHE A 93 6.13 -19.99 6.89
N CYS A 94 5.01 -20.27 7.58
CA CYS A 94 4.68 -19.62 8.86
C CYS A 94 5.73 -19.92 9.93
N ARG A 95 6.24 -21.15 10.00
CA ARG A 95 7.30 -21.52 10.96
C ARG A 95 8.65 -20.81 10.69
N GLN A 96 8.83 -20.30 9.47
CA GLN A 96 10.00 -19.50 9.08
C GLN A 96 9.73 -17.97 9.20
N GLY A 97 8.57 -17.55 9.71
CA GLY A 97 8.19 -16.13 9.78
C GLY A 97 7.74 -15.53 8.45
N LEU A 98 7.59 -16.34 7.39
CA LEU A 98 7.17 -15.89 6.05
C LEU A 98 5.63 -15.85 5.95
N TYR A 99 4.99 -15.11 6.84
CA TYR A 99 3.53 -15.09 6.99
C TYR A 99 2.80 -14.61 5.74
N THR A 100 3.32 -13.59 5.05
CA THR A 100 2.75 -13.06 3.80
C THR A 100 2.78 -14.06 2.63
N HIS A 101 3.59 -15.13 2.76
CA HIS A 101 3.75 -16.21 1.77
C HIS A 101 3.08 -17.52 2.18
N CYS A 102 2.29 -17.51 3.26
CA CYS A 102 1.52 -18.69 3.67
C CYS A 102 0.57 -19.12 2.54
N PRO A 103 0.65 -20.37 2.04
CA PRO A 103 -0.22 -20.83 0.94
C PRO A 103 -1.69 -21.00 1.37
N TYR A 104 -1.95 -21.02 2.66
CA TYR A 104 -3.29 -21.18 3.25
C TYR A 104 -3.83 -19.87 3.84
N ARG A 105 -3.16 -18.73 3.55
CA ARG A 105 -3.64 -17.44 4.05
C ARG A 105 -4.97 -17.05 3.42
N LYS A 106 -5.75 -16.31 4.16
CA LYS A 106 -6.81 -15.47 3.62
C LYS A 106 -6.27 -14.04 3.49
N THR A 107 -6.66 -13.34 2.44
CA THR A 107 -6.16 -11.98 2.18
C THR A 107 -7.36 -11.04 2.16
N LEU A 108 -7.45 -10.19 3.19
CA LEU A 108 -8.56 -9.27 3.42
C LEU A 108 -8.76 -8.35 2.21
N GLY A 109 -9.98 -8.26 1.70
CA GLY A 109 -10.34 -7.44 0.54
C GLY A 109 -9.77 -7.92 -0.80
N ILE A 110 -9.20 -9.15 -0.88
CA ILE A 110 -8.58 -9.71 -2.09
C ILE A 110 -9.20 -11.07 -2.45
N ASP A 111 -9.05 -12.07 -1.60
CA ASP A 111 -9.65 -13.41 -1.72
C ASP A 111 -10.58 -13.74 -0.54
N PHE A 112 -10.72 -12.78 0.39
CA PHE A 112 -11.57 -12.80 1.56
C PHE A 112 -12.22 -11.42 1.71
N ASP A 113 -13.49 -11.35 2.12
CA ASP A 113 -14.23 -10.09 2.21
C ASP A 113 -13.57 -9.12 3.17
N GLY A 114 -13.48 -7.86 2.71
CA GLY A 114 -12.75 -6.78 3.34
C GLY A 114 -13.60 -5.75 4.04
N GLY A 115 -13.01 -4.58 4.26
CA GLY A 115 -13.54 -3.50 5.09
C GLY A 115 -14.50 -2.54 4.40
N PHE A 116 -14.76 -2.63 3.08
CA PHE A 116 -15.80 -1.82 2.44
C PHE A 116 -17.21 -2.34 2.77
N ALA A 117 -17.45 -2.53 4.07
CA ALA A 117 -18.71 -2.91 4.69
C ALA A 117 -18.79 -2.28 6.09
N GLU A 118 -19.99 -2.27 6.70
CA GLU A 118 -20.13 -1.74 8.07
C GLU A 118 -19.40 -2.60 9.11
N TYR A 119 -19.22 -3.90 8.80
CA TYR A 119 -18.50 -4.85 9.67
C TYR A 119 -17.65 -5.79 8.82
N PHE A 120 -16.50 -6.15 9.36
CA PHE A 120 -15.67 -7.23 8.83
C PHE A 120 -15.18 -8.13 9.97
N ILE A 121 -14.63 -9.28 9.65
CA ILE A 121 -14.02 -10.19 10.63
C ILE A 121 -12.53 -10.34 10.40
N ALA A 122 -11.77 -10.43 11.49
CA ALA A 122 -10.35 -10.68 11.44
C ALA A 122 -9.90 -11.56 12.62
N PRO A 123 -8.83 -12.36 12.47
CA PRO A 123 -8.24 -13.03 13.62
C PRO A 123 -7.64 -12.00 14.58
N ILE A 124 -7.78 -12.24 15.88
CA ILE A 124 -7.25 -11.33 16.92
C ILE A 124 -5.75 -11.07 16.70
N THR A 125 -5.02 -12.07 16.25
CA THR A 125 -3.57 -11.99 16.02
C THR A 125 -3.16 -11.07 14.86
N ALA A 126 -4.11 -10.67 13.98
CA ALA A 126 -3.88 -9.75 12.89
C ALA A 126 -4.32 -8.31 13.20
N LEU A 127 -4.81 -8.06 14.41
CA LEU A 127 -5.29 -6.75 14.83
C LEU A 127 -4.24 -6.01 15.68
N HIS A 128 -4.09 -4.72 15.40
CA HIS A 128 -3.20 -3.82 16.12
C HIS A 128 -3.98 -2.63 16.66
N THR A 129 -3.82 -2.32 17.95
CA THR A 129 -4.49 -1.16 18.57
C THR A 129 -3.87 0.16 18.10
N ILE A 130 -4.73 1.14 17.82
CA ILE A 130 -4.36 2.45 17.26
C ILE A 130 -4.58 3.59 18.24
N ASP A 131 -4.46 3.34 19.54
CA ASP A 131 -4.73 4.32 20.59
C ASP A 131 -4.05 5.68 20.29
N GLY A 132 -4.83 6.76 20.26
CA GLY A 132 -4.35 8.11 19.99
C GLY A 132 -4.14 8.45 18.50
N ILE A 133 -4.57 7.59 17.56
CA ILE A 133 -4.55 7.86 16.12
C ILE A 133 -6.00 7.97 15.62
N ASP A 134 -6.28 9.00 14.83
CA ASP A 134 -7.56 9.16 14.14
C ASP A 134 -7.82 7.94 13.22
N PRO A 135 -9.01 7.31 13.24
CA PRO A 135 -9.31 6.14 12.41
C PRO A 135 -9.11 6.35 10.92
N VAL A 136 -9.40 7.53 10.38
CA VAL A 136 -9.18 7.86 8.96
C VAL A 136 -7.69 7.84 8.65
N VAL A 137 -6.86 8.43 9.50
CA VAL A 137 -5.39 8.41 9.36
C VAL A 137 -4.85 7.00 9.54
N ALA A 138 -5.42 6.20 10.43
CA ALA A 138 -4.99 4.84 10.73
C ALA A 138 -5.14 3.88 9.53
N THR A 139 -6.01 4.17 8.56
CA THR A 139 -6.08 3.42 7.28
C THR A 139 -4.73 3.38 6.56
N GLN A 140 -3.82 4.31 6.86
CA GLN A 140 -2.51 4.39 6.23
C GLN A 140 -1.42 3.55 6.92
N VAL A 141 -1.77 2.85 7.99
CA VAL A 141 -0.85 1.91 8.67
C VAL A 141 -0.48 0.76 7.74
N GLU A 142 -1.45 0.17 7.03
CA GLU A 142 -1.20 -0.95 6.11
C GLU A 142 -0.22 -0.55 4.97
N PRO A 143 -0.47 0.49 4.18
CA PRO A 143 0.46 0.86 3.11
C PRO A 143 1.83 1.33 3.65
N LEU A 144 1.90 1.96 4.83
CA LEU A 144 3.16 2.31 5.45
C LEU A 144 3.93 1.06 5.91
N ALA A 145 3.24 0.07 6.48
CA ALA A 145 3.85 -1.21 6.84
C ALA A 145 4.44 -1.93 5.61
N ALA A 146 3.78 -1.81 4.45
CA ALA A 146 4.33 -2.35 3.21
C ALA A 146 5.62 -1.63 2.75
N VAL A 147 5.73 -0.31 2.96
CA VAL A 147 6.98 0.45 2.71
C VAL A 147 8.08 0.00 3.66
N LEU A 148 7.77 -0.14 4.95
CA LEU A 148 8.75 -0.55 5.96
C LEU A 148 9.28 -1.97 5.71
N ASN A 149 8.40 -2.91 5.34
CA ASN A 149 8.81 -4.27 5.00
C ASN A 149 9.82 -4.33 3.85
N ASP A 150 9.70 -3.43 2.88
CA ASP A 150 10.64 -3.31 1.77
C ASP A 150 12.03 -2.89 2.27
N LEU A 151 12.07 -1.86 3.09
CA LEU A 151 13.31 -1.33 3.65
C LEU A 151 13.98 -2.28 4.64
N GLU A 152 13.22 -3.11 5.36
CA GLU A 152 13.78 -4.12 6.25
C GLU A 152 14.41 -5.29 5.49
N GLN A 153 13.81 -5.70 4.34
CA GLN A 153 14.38 -6.75 3.51
C GLN A 153 15.63 -6.29 2.74
N TYR A 154 15.62 -5.05 2.28
CA TYR A 154 16.70 -4.46 1.45
C TYR A 154 17.01 -3.05 1.95
N PRO A 155 17.87 -2.93 2.98
CA PRO A 155 18.10 -1.68 3.66
C PRO A 155 18.73 -0.61 2.77
N ILE A 156 18.22 0.61 2.93
CA ILE A 156 18.82 1.84 2.39
C ILE A 156 19.63 2.51 3.50
N THR A 157 20.80 3.04 3.17
CA THR A 157 21.64 3.79 4.11
C THR A 157 21.64 5.28 3.79
N PRO A 158 21.90 6.16 4.78
CA PRO A 158 21.94 7.62 4.56
C PRO A 158 22.93 8.11 3.51
N SER A 159 23.97 7.32 3.21
CA SER A 159 24.98 7.64 2.18
C SER A 159 24.53 7.36 0.75
N MET A 160 23.38 6.73 0.55
CA MET A 160 22.84 6.39 -0.77
C MET A 160 22.09 7.57 -1.39
N ASN A 161 22.23 7.72 -2.71
CA ASN A 161 21.38 8.57 -3.53
C ASN A 161 20.22 7.74 -4.08
N VAL A 162 19.00 8.14 -3.80
CA VAL A 162 17.79 7.34 -4.08
C VAL A 162 16.87 8.06 -5.04
N ALA A 163 16.28 7.32 -6.00
CA ALA A 163 15.19 7.80 -6.82
C ALA A 163 13.87 7.10 -6.47
N ILE A 164 12.78 7.85 -6.40
CA ILE A 164 11.42 7.32 -6.26
C ILE A 164 10.68 7.61 -7.56
N ILE A 165 10.28 6.58 -8.32
CA ILE A 165 9.54 6.75 -9.57
C ILE A 165 8.05 6.60 -9.28
N GLY A 166 7.33 7.71 -9.39
CA GLY A 166 5.90 7.79 -9.16
C GLY A 166 5.52 8.87 -8.15
N THR A 167 4.26 9.28 -8.20
CA THR A 167 3.70 10.33 -7.33
C THR A 167 2.44 9.88 -6.58
N GLY A 168 2.31 8.57 -6.37
CA GLY A 168 1.19 7.97 -5.64
C GLY A 168 1.40 7.95 -4.12
N ASN A 169 0.44 7.37 -3.41
CA ASN A 169 0.46 7.28 -1.95
C ASN A 169 1.69 6.51 -1.41
N LEU A 170 2.05 5.37 -2.03
CA LEU A 170 3.25 4.63 -1.62
C LEU A 170 4.52 5.46 -1.80
N ALA A 171 4.65 6.19 -2.93
CA ALA A 171 5.77 7.11 -3.15
C ALA A 171 5.84 8.18 -2.05
N TYR A 172 4.69 8.74 -1.67
CA TYR A 172 4.62 9.78 -0.63
C TYR A 172 5.02 9.26 0.75
N LEU A 173 4.59 8.06 1.11
CA LEU A 173 5.00 7.41 2.35
C LEU A 173 6.49 7.05 2.33
N THR A 174 6.99 6.48 1.21
CA THR A 174 8.41 6.18 1.02
C THR A 174 9.27 7.44 1.18
N ALA A 175 8.90 8.54 0.54
CA ALA A 175 9.61 9.82 0.65
C ALA A 175 9.74 10.31 2.10
N GLN A 176 8.67 10.20 2.89
CA GLN A 176 8.71 10.59 4.30
C GLN A 176 9.60 9.67 5.16
N VAL A 177 9.56 8.36 4.90
CA VAL A 177 10.42 7.41 5.61
C VAL A 177 11.89 7.66 5.26
N LEU A 178 12.25 7.82 3.99
CA LEU A 178 13.63 8.13 3.56
C LEU A 178 14.11 9.45 4.15
N ARG A 179 13.26 10.47 4.18
CA ARG A 179 13.56 11.74 4.84
C ARG A 179 13.84 11.57 6.34
N ALA A 180 13.02 10.80 7.03
CA ALA A 180 13.22 10.51 8.47
C ALA A 180 14.52 9.73 8.74
N MET A 181 15.00 8.94 7.76
CA MET A 181 16.27 8.24 7.80
C MET A 181 17.48 9.12 7.42
N GLY A 182 17.25 10.37 7.00
CA GLY A 182 18.33 11.26 6.52
C GLY A 182 18.93 10.86 5.16
N VAL A 183 18.17 10.13 4.33
CA VAL A 183 18.60 9.69 3.00
C VAL A 183 18.35 10.79 1.98
N ASN A 184 19.31 11.01 1.07
CA ASN A 184 19.14 11.88 -0.08
C ASN A 184 18.26 11.18 -1.13
N TYR A 185 17.16 11.82 -1.54
CA TYR A 185 16.30 11.26 -2.55
C TYR A 185 15.68 12.32 -3.46
N VAL A 186 15.31 11.90 -4.65
CA VAL A 186 14.52 12.67 -5.61
C VAL A 186 13.26 11.89 -5.98
N VAL A 187 12.22 12.61 -6.36
CA VAL A 187 10.97 12.00 -6.84
C VAL A 187 10.81 12.28 -8.33
N ILE A 188 10.73 11.22 -9.12
CA ILE A 188 10.56 11.31 -10.57
C ILE A 188 9.07 11.29 -10.88
N ALA A 189 8.60 12.35 -11.52
CA ALA A 189 7.21 12.59 -11.85
C ALA A 189 7.03 12.74 -13.36
N ARG A 190 5.87 12.33 -13.87
CA ARG A 190 5.45 12.72 -15.22
C ARG A 190 5.21 14.23 -15.27
N ARG A 191 5.57 14.86 -16.38
CA ARG A 191 5.29 16.28 -16.60
C ARG A 191 3.77 16.52 -16.52
N GLY A 192 3.36 17.55 -15.78
CA GLY A 192 1.93 17.81 -15.53
C GLY A 192 1.29 17.01 -14.38
N SER A 193 2.06 16.23 -13.62
CA SER A 193 1.52 15.55 -12.44
C SER A 193 1.03 16.54 -11.38
N ALA A 194 -0.30 16.61 -11.18
CA ALA A 194 -0.91 17.45 -10.16
C ALA A 194 -0.45 17.09 -8.74
N LYS A 195 -0.02 15.84 -8.50
CA LYS A 195 0.45 15.35 -7.20
C LYS A 195 1.86 15.81 -6.84
N ALA A 196 2.68 16.25 -7.81
CA ALA A 196 4.03 16.74 -7.55
C ALA A 196 4.06 17.88 -6.49
N ARG A 197 2.99 18.69 -6.40
CA ARG A 197 2.84 19.73 -5.38
C ARG A 197 2.93 19.22 -3.94
N TYR A 198 2.39 18.03 -3.68
CA TYR A 198 2.40 17.44 -2.34
C TYR A 198 3.80 17.06 -1.89
N PHE A 199 4.62 16.57 -2.83
CA PHE A 199 6.02 16.23 -2.54
C PHE A 199 6.87 17.49 -2.31
N ARG A 200 6.67 18.54 -3.10
CA ARG A 200 7.31 19.84 -2.84
C ARG A 200 6.96 20.39 -1.45
N ALA A 201 5.71 20.23 -1.02
CA ALA A 201 5.26 20.68 0.30
C ALA A 201 5.98 19.99 1.47
N ILE A 202 6.48 18.76 1.27
CA ILE A 202 7.34 18.08 2.26
C ILE A 202 8.84 18.26 2.00
N GLY A 203 9.22 19.16 1.08
CA GLY A 203 10.62 19.49 0.78
C GLY A 203 11.33 18.47 -0.10
N ALA A 204 10.60 17.61 -0.83
CA ALA A 204 11.19 16.68 -1.78
C ALA A 204 11.58 17.40 -3.08
N GLU A 205 12.75 17.08 -3.62
CA GLU A 205 13.15 17.48 -4.95
C GLU A 205 12.37 16.68 -6.00
N ILE A 206 11.76 17.37 -6.96
CA ILE A 206 11.00 16.76 -8.06
C ILE A 206 11.77 16.91 -9.35
N LEU A 207 12.02 15.78 -10.00
CA LEU A 207 12.51 15.72 -11.36
C LEU A 207 11.39 15.28 -12.30
N PHE A 208 11.31 15.90 -13.45
CA PHE A 208 10.48 15.35 -14.54
C PHE A 208 11.29 14.36 -15.37
N GLU A 209 10.60 13.44 -16.04
CA GLU A 209 11.21 12.33 -16.77
C GLU A 209 12.32 12.79 -17.73
N ASP A 210 12.16 13.93 -18.38
CA ASP A 210 13.10 14.54 -19.32
C ASP A 210 14.33 15.20 -18.66
N GLU A 211 14.29 15.44 -17.34
CA GLU A 211 15.36 16.07 -16.56
C GLU A 211 16.29 15.04 -15.89
N VAL A 212 15.88 13.77 -15.84
CA VAL A 212 16.54 12.74 -15.05
C VAL A 212 17.98 12.47 -15.52
N ASN A 213 18.22 12.39 -16.82
CA ASN A 213 19.55 12.10 -17.35
C ASN A 213 20.54 13.23 -17.06
N ASP A 214 20.10 14.48 -17.20
CA ASP A 214 20.92 15.66 -16.87
C ASP A 214 21.21 15.75 -15.36
N TYR A 215 20.23 15.38 -14.52
CA TYR A 215 20.44 15.30 -13.09
C TYR A 215 21.47 14.24 -12.73
N ILE A 216 21.33 13.03 -13.28
CA ILE A 216 22.28 11.92 -13.05
C ILE A 216 23.68 12.33 -13.43
N ALA A 217 23.87 12.93 -14.60
CA ALA A 217 25.20 13.35 -15.08
C ALA A 217 25.90 14.33 -14.14
N ARG A 218 25.14 15.18 -13.43
CA ARG A 218 25.70 16.23 -12.55
C ARG A 218 25.78 15.81 -11.08
N ASN A 219 24.90 14.91 -10.62
CA ASN A 219 24.67 14.68 -9.19
C ASN A 219 24.96 13.24 -8.73
N THR A 220 25.40 12.37 -9.64
CA THR A 220 25.81 11.01 -9.26
C THR A 220 27.25 10.73 -9.66
N PRO A 221 27.98 9.88 -8.93
CA PRO A 221 29.36 9.54 -9.27
C PRO A 221 29.50 9.06 -10.72
N GLU A 222 30.38 9.71 -11.49
CA GLU A 222 30.62 9.44 -12.91
C GLU A 222 29.36 9.43 -13.79
N GLY A 223 28.26 10.06 -13.35
CA GLY A 223 27.00 10.04 -14.08
C GLY A 223 26.37 8.66 -14.20
N GLN A 224 26.67 7.73 -13.30
CA GLN A 224 26.27 6.33 -13.44
C GLN A 224 24.85 6.01 -12.96
N GLY A 225 24.22 6.91 -12.22
CA GLY A 225 22.85 6.73 -11.72
C GLY A 225 22.73 6.60 -10.21
N PHE A 226 21.52 6.30 -9.77
CA PHE A 226 21.16 6.21 -8.35
C PHE A 226 21.63 4.89 -7.73
N ASP A 227 21.95 4.92 -6.43
CA ASP A 227 22.30 3.72 -5.65
C ASP A 227 21.09 2.77 -5.53
N ALA A 228 19.91 3.35 -5.34
CA ALA A 228 18.67 2.61 -5.28
C ALA A 228 17.53 3.37 -5.99
N THR A 229 16.60 2.63 -6.58
CA THR A 229 15.41 3.15 -7.25
C THR A 229 14.18 2.44 -6.72
N PHE A 230 13.19 3.20 -6.23
CA PHE A 230 11.87 2.68 -5.86
C PHE A 230 10.93 2.82 -7.05
N GLU A 231 10.47 1.71 -7.62
CA GLU A 231 9.43 1.69 -8.63
C GLU A 231 8.07 1.52 -7.93
N VAL A 232 7.31 2.62 -7.82
CA VAL A 232 6.02 2.73 -7.12
C VAL A 232 4.98 3.46 -7.97
N SER A 233 5.15 3.43 -9.29
CA SER A 233 4.31 4.20 -10.24
C SER A 233 2.96 3.54 -10.54
N GLY A 234 2.87 2.22 -10.40
CA GLY A 234 1.73 1.42 -10.88
C GLY A 234 1.70 1.23 -12.40
N ASN A 235 2.75 1.62 -13.12
CA ASN A 235 2.87 1.45 -14.58
C ASN A 235 3.94 0.41 -14.91
N ALA A 236 3.54 -0.65 -15.59
CA ALA A 236 4.42 -1.76 -15.96
C ALA A 236 5.63 -1.35 -16.82
N GLU A 237 5.50 -0.31 -17.65
CA GLU A 237 6.57 0.11 -18.57
C GLU A 237 7.72 0.83 -17.88
N VAL A 238 7.52 1.32 -16.67
CA VAL A 238 8.50 2.12 -15.90
C VAL A 238 9.69 1.31 -15.44
N ILE A 239 9.62 -0.02 -15.43
CA ILE A 239 10.75 -0.88 -15.05
C ILE A 239 12.02 -0.61 -15.87
N ASN A 240 11.88 -0.32 -17.16
CA ASN A 240 13.01 0.00 -18.02
C ASN A 240 13.65 1.34 -17.64
N THR A 241 12.85 2.32 -17.23
CA THR A 241 13.36 3.56 -16.65
C THR A 241 14.17 3.27 -15.40
N ALA A 242 13.64 2.47 -14.47
CA ALA A 242 14.35 2.08 -13.25
C ALA A 242 15.70 1.37 -13.57
N ILE A 243 15.71 0.42 -14.52
CA ILE A 243 16.94 -0.25 -14.99
C ILE A 243 17.95 0.75 -15.54
N ASN A 244 17.48 1.76 -16.29
CA ASN A 244 18.34 2.74 -16.92
C ASN A 244 19.02 3.67 -15.92
N ILE A 245 18.26 4.17 -14.95
CA ILE A 245 18.73 5.20 -14.02
C ILE A 245 19.43 4.66 -12.77
N THR A 246 19.33 3.35 -12.50
CA THR A 246 20.05 2.71 -11.39
C THR A 246 21.48 2.41 -11.81
N ARG A 247 22.45 2.78 -10.99
CA ARG A 247 23.88 2.53 -11.26
C ARG A 247 24.21 1.03 -11.30
N PRO A 248 25.38 0.63 -11.86
CA PRO A 248 25.88 -0.74 -11.74
C PRO A 248 25.90 -1.20 -10.27
N ARG A 249 25.48 -2.45 -10.03
CA ARG A 249 25.34 -3.09 -8.72
C ARG A 249 24.39 -2.38 -7.75
N GLY A 250 23.52 -1.51 -8.27
CA GLY A 250 22.46 -0.84 -7.51
C GLY A 250 21.24 -1.73 -7.28
N PHE A 251 20.26 -1.17 -6.57
CA PHE A 251 19.01 -1.85 -6.20
C PHE A 251 17.81 -1.24 -6.93
N ILE A 252 16.87 -2.08 -7.34
CA ILE A 252 15.53 -1.65 -7.75
C ILE A 252 14.52 -2.29 -6.81
N HIS A 253 13.87 -1.47 -6.00
CA HIS A 253 12.74 -1.86 -5.16
C HIS A 253 11.47 -1.83 -5.99
N LEU A 254 10.97 -3.00 -6.39
CA LEU A 254 9.80 -3.14 -7.24
C LEU A 254 8.56 -3.36 -6.39
N LYS A 255 7.73 -2.33 -6.26
CA LYS A 255 6.52 -2.33 -5.42
C LYS A 255 5.23 -2.33 -6.23
N SER A 256 5.28 -1.93 -7.49
CA SER A 256 4.09 -1.89 -8.34
C SER A 256 3.58 -3.29 -8.66
N THR A 257 2.26 -3.46 -8.58
CA THR A 257 1.54 -4.66 -9.01
C THR A 257 0.52 -4.27 -10.09
N PRO A 258 0.97 -3.91 -11.30
CA PRO A 258 0.09 -3.34 -12.33
C PRO A 258 -0.93 -4.33 -12.90
N GLY A 259 -0.78 -5.63 -12.61
CA GLY A 259 -1.67 -6.69 -13.10
C GLY A 259 -1.47 -7.06 -14.58
N SER A 260 -0.56 -6.39 -15.26
CA SER A 260 -0.22 -6.63 -16.68
C SER A 260 1.22 -7.10 -16.84
N GLN A 261 1.47 -7.87 -17.90
CA GLN A 261 2.83 -8.22 -18.30
C GLN A 261 3.53 -7.00 -18.92
N PHE A 262 4.86 -6.95 -18.76
CA PHE A 262 5.70 -5.89 -19.35
C PHE A 262 6.98 -6.50 -19.95
N LYS A 263 7.58 -5.76 -20.88
CA LYS A 263 8.88 -6.10 -21.46
C LYS A 263 9.98 -5.35 -20.70
N ALA A 264 10.91 -6.10 -20.10
CA ALA A 264 12.07 -5.54 -19.42
C ALA A 264 13.36 -5.84 -20.20
N ASP A 265 14.28 -4.87 -20.27
CA ASP A 265 15.63 -5.07 -20.79
C ASP A 265 16.50 -5.79 -19.75
N LEU A 266 16.33 -7.09 -19.68
CA LEU A 266 17.09 -7.92 -18.73
C LEU A 266 18.57 -7.99 -19.09
N THR A 267 18.95 -7.82 -20.38
CA THR A 267 20.36 -7.77 -20.79
C THR A 267 21.07 -6.63 -20.07
N LYS A 268 20.47 -5.44 -20.05
CA LYS A 268 21.03 -4.28 -19.34
C LYS A 268 21.06 -4.50 -17.84
N ALA A 269 20.05 -5.13 -17.27
CA ALA A 269 20.03 -5.46 -15.85
C ALA A 269 21.18 -6.42 -15.48
N VAL A 270 21.46 -7.44 -16.31
CA VAL A 270 22.59 -8.37 -16.12
C VAL A 270 23.92 -7.67 -16.27
N VAL A 271 24.12 -6.87 -17.33
CA VAL A 271 25.37 -6.14 -17.55
C VAL A 271 25.70 -5.18 -16.41
N LYS A 272 24.67 -4.55 -15.83
CA LYS A 272 24.81 -3.69 -14.65
C LYS A 272 24.87 -4.47 -13.32
N GLU A 273 24.71 -5.79 -13.32
CA GLU A 273 24.60 -6.60 -12.07
C GLU A 273 23.54 -6.06 -11.10
N LEU A 274 22.37 -5.64 -11.61
CA LEU A 274 21.34 -5.03 -10.79
C LEU A 274 20.66 -6.06 -9.88
N ARG A 275 20.29 -5.62 -8.69
CA ARG A 275 19.41 -6.36 -7.79
C ARG A 275 18.01 -5.82 -7.92
N ILE A 276 17.11 -6.60 -8.56
CA ILE A 276 15.70 -6.27 -8.69
C ILE A 276 14.96 -7.08 -7.63
N VAL A 277 14.39 -6.39 -6.66
CA VAL A 277 13.79 -7.00 -5.48
C VAL A 277 12.33 -6.60 -5.34
N GLY A 278 11.47 -7.59 -5.21
CA GLY A 278 10.05 -7.39 -4.97
C GLY A 278 9.71 -7.53 -3.50
N SER A 279 8.83 -6.68 -3.00
CA SER A 279 8.26 -6.84 -1.66
C SER A 279 6.79 -6.49 -1.65
N ARG A 280 6.06 -7.03 -0.68
CA ARG A 280 4.62 -6.79 -0.54
C ARG A 280 4.21 -6.80 0.92
N CYS A 281 3.17 -6.05 1.26
CA CYS A 281 2.55 -6.01 2.57
C CYS A 281 3.56 -5.78 3.72
N GLY A 282 3.09 -5.59 4.90
CA GLY A 282 3.85 -5.70 6.14
C GLY A 282 3.29 -6.84 6.99
N THR A 283 3.99 -7.19 8.04
CA THR A 283 3.57 -8.13 9.06
C THR A 283 3.49 -7.42 10.41
N PHE A 284 3.33 -8.16 11.47
CA PHE A 284 3.21 -7.66 12.83
C PHE A 284 4.24 -6.56 13.20
N ARG A 285 5.52 -6.75 12.84
CA ARG A 285 6.59 -5.79 13.18
C ARG A 285 6.43 -4.47 12.45
N GLU A 286 6.19 -4.54 11.16
CA GLU A 286 6.05 -3.36 10.31
C GLU A 286 4.78 -2.59 10.64
N PHE A 287 3.68 -3.27 10.98
CA PHE A 287 2.45 -2.63 11.47
C PHE A 287 2.69 -1.87 12.78
N LYS A 288 3.33 -2.51 13.76
CA LYS A 288 3.70 -1.85 15.02
C LYS A 288 4.55 -0.61 14.77
N ARG A 289 5.57 -0.73 13.90
CA ARG A 289 6.44 0.39 13.57
C ARG A 289 5.71 1.50 12.80
N ALA A 290 4.82 1.16 11.87
CA ALA A 290 4.00 2.12 11.14
C ALA A 290 3.10 2.93 12.09
N ILE A 291 2.45 2.26 13.06
CA ILE A 291 1.64 2.90 14.09
C ILE A 291 2.49 3.89 14.91
N GLU A 292 3.70 3.51 15.32
CA GLU A 292 4.61 4.38 16.06
C GLU A 292 5.01 5.63 15.26
N LEU A 293 5.36 5.46 13.96
CA LEU A 293 5.78 6.55 13.09
C LEU A 293 4.64 7.54 12.79
N ILE A 294 3.42 7.06 12.67
CA ILE A 294 2.23 7.91 12.50
C ILE A 294 1.91 8.63 13.82
N ARG A 295 1.88 7.88 14.93
CA ARG A 295 1.52 8.42 16.26
C ARG A 295 2.46 9.54 16.71
N ASN A 296 3.76 9.39 16.49
CA ASN A 296 4.75 10.41 16.88
C ASN A 296 4.94 11.52 15.83
N GLY A 297 4.19 11.49 14.71
CA GLY A 297 4.22 12.51 13.67
C GLY A 297 5.47 12.47 12.77
N THR A 298 6.30 11.42 12.85
CA THR A 298 7.44 11.24 11.93
C THR A 298 6.96 11.01 10.49
N VAL A 299 5.90 10.22 10.32
CA VAL A 299 5.19 10.08 9.04
C VAL A 299 3.79 10.69 9.20
N LYS A 300 3.47 11.61 8.30
CA LYS A 300 2.16 12.28 8.23
C LYS A 300 1.46 11.88 6.94
N PRO A 301 0.61 10.86 6.95
CA PRO A 301 -0.12 10.44 5.77
C PRO A 301 -0.96 11.57 5.17
N LEU A 302 -1.06 11.62 3.85
CA LEU A 302 -1.85 12.62 3.15
C LEU A 302 -3.15 12.01 2.62
N ILE A 303 -4.24 12.33 3.28
CA ILE A 303 -5.59 11.99 2.83
C ILE A 303 -6.18 13.22 2.16
N THR A 304 -6.53 13.10 0.90
CA THR A 304 -7.04 14.23 0.09
C THR A 304 -8.54 14.30 0.07
N SER A 305 -9.22 13.20 0.36
CA SER A 305 -10.67 13.14 0.40
C SER A 305 -11.18 12.11 1.40
N VAL A 306 -12.17 12.51 2.17
CA VAL A 306 -12.97 11.64 3.02
C VAL A 306 -14.41 11.67 2.50
N VAL A 307 -14.99 10.51 2.25
CA VAL A 307 -16.37 10.34 1.79
C VAL A 307 -17.13 9.59 2.86
N ASN A 308 -18.09 10.24 3.49
CA ASN A 308 -18.78 9.67 4.64
C ASN A 308 -19.80 8.61 4.25
N GLY A 309 -19.71 7.47 4.92
CA GLY A 309 -20.66 6.37 4.87
C GLY A 309 -20.49 5.44 3.68
N ILE A 310 -20.69 4.14 3.94
CA ILE A 310 -20.51 3.08 2.95
C ILE A 310 -21.44 3.22 1.73
N ASP A 311 -22.60 3.83 1.90
CA ASP A 311 -23.55 4.11 0.80
C ASP A 311 -22.92 4.97 -0.31
N ASN A 312 -21.90 5.76 0.02
CA ASN A 312 -21.14 6.57 -0.91
C ASN A 312 -19.85 5.87 -1.40
N GLY A 313 -19.67 4.59 -1.10
CA GLY A 313 -18.46 3.83 -1.42
C GLY A 313 -18.14 3.78 -2.92
N LEU A 314 -19.17 3.66 -3.78
CA LEU A 314 -18.99 3.71 -5.23
C LEU A 314 -18.48 5.11 -5.68
N GLN A 315 -19.08 6.18 -5.17
CA GLN A 315 -18.63 7.55 -5.45
C GLN A 315 -17.18 7.77 -5.01
N ALA A 316 -16.81 7.24 -3.84
CA ALA A 316 -15.44 7.31 -3.35
C ALA A 316 -14.47 6.55 -4.26
N LEU A 317 -14.85 5.35 -4.72
CA LEU A 317 -14.06 4.56 -5.65
C LEU A 317 -13.82 5.32 -6.97
N GLU A 318 -14.87 5.86 -7.58
CA GLU A 318 -14.78 6.68 -8.79
C GLU A 318 -13.94 7.94 -8.58
N ARG A 319 -14.12 8.63 -7.43
CA ARG A 319 -13.30 9.78 -7.06
C ARG A 319 -11.82 9.41 -6.98
N SER A 320 -11.49 8.25 -6.41
CA SER A 320 -10.12 7.77 -6.28
C SER A 320 -9.39 7.56 -7.62
N LEU A 321 -10.14 7.44 -8.72
CA LEU A 321 -9.59 7.30 -10.07
C LEU A 321 -9.11 8.63 -10.66
N LYS A 322 -9.46 9.77 -10.06
CA LYS A 322 -8.99 11.10 -10.51
C LYS A 322 -7.49 11.26 -10.26
N GLY A 323 -6.83 11.94 -11.18
CA GLY A 323 -5.37 12.05 -11.20
C GLY A 323 -4.75 12.87 -10.06
N ASP A 324 -5.53 13.68 -9.37
CA ASP A 324 -5.10 14.59 -8.30
C ASP A 324 -5.30 14.03 -6.88
N GLU A 325 -6.06 12.95 -6.73
CA GLU A 325 -6.30 12.32 -5.42
C GLU A 325 -5.09 11.49 -4.94
N MET A 326 -4.56 11.80 -3.77
CA MET A 326 -3.49 11.02 -3.13
C MET A 326 -4.06 9.79 -2.46
N LYS A 327 -4.99 9.99 -1.53
CA LYS A 327 -5.73 8.94 -0.84
C LYS A 327 -7.18 9.39 -0.63
N VAL A 328 -8.10 8.51 -0.99
CA VAL A 328 -9.53 8.64 -0.69
C VAL A 328 -9.88 7.61 0.37
N VAL A 329 -10.63 8.01 1.39
CA VAL A 329 -11.09 7.19 2.51
C VAL A 329 -12.61 7.28 2.60
N VAL A 330 -13.26 6.14 2.90
CA VAL A 330 -14.69 6.03 3.18
C VAL A 330 -14.89 5.84 4.68
#